data_5eaba83c59b8c622b8bf8ef8702d7ee8
#
_entry.id   5eaba83c59b8c622b8bf8ef8702d7ee8
#
_cell.length_a   1.000
_cell.length_b   1.000
_cell.length_c   1.000
_cell.angle_alpha   90.00
_cell.angle_beta   90.00
_cell.angle_gamma   90.00
#
_symmetry.space_group_name_H-M   'P 1'
#
loop_
_entity.id
_entity.type
_entity.pdbx_description
1 polymer ?
#
loop_
_entity_poly.entity_id
_entity_poly.type
_entity_poly.pdbx_seq_one_letter_code
_entity_poly.pdbx_strand_id
1 'polypeptide(L)'
;QRQMCIRDSLMGVRSDYYYQKAEELHERERVIKAARGQILDAKGRILADNKTVCTISVIHSQIKDPQKVIEVLSKELEIDTDTVRKKVEKISSIERIKTNVEKSVGDVIRGYELDGVKVDEDYKRYYPYGSLASKVLGFTGGDNQGIIGLEVKYEEILKGQAGKILTTTDARGVEIDQIGESREDPVAGENLKISLDVDLQQYAQQAALKVMEEKQAARVSILLMNPQNGEIYVCVNLPEFDMHDRFILNTDVDTSGLNEQEK
;
A
#
# COMPACT_ATOMS: atom_id res chain seq x y z
N GLN A 1 47.96 -32.41 7.45
CA GLN A 1 48.03 -31.50 8.59
C GLN A 1 47.37 -30.14 8.28
N ARG A 2 47.63 -29.48 7.16
CA ARG A 2 47.04 -28.14 6.83
C ARG A 2 45.49 -28.17 6.70
N GLN A 3 44.92 -29.23 6.11
CA GLN A 3 43.46 -29.37 5.99
C GLN A 3 42.77 -29.64 7.34
N MET A 4 43.45 -30.32 8.26
CA MET A 4 42.92 -30.59 9.59
C MET A 4 42.87 -29.29 10.42
N CYS A 5 43.92 -28.46 10.39
CA CYS A 5 43.92 -27.13 11.08
C CYS A 5 42.87 -26.18 10.56
N ILE A 6 42.55 -26.18 9.24
CA ILE A 6 41.50 -25.35 8.65
C ILE A 6 40.11 -25.83 9.14
N ARG A 7 39.88 -27.13 9.15
CA ARG A 7 38.62 -27.73 9.65
C ARG A 7 38.40 -27.43 11.13
N ASP A 8 39.46 -27.60 11.97
CA ASP A 8 39.34 -27.33 13.39
C ASP A 8 39.16 -25.83 13.71
N SER A 9 39.77 -24.94 12.92
CA SER A 9 39.53 -23.48 13.02
C SER A 9 38.10 -23.10 12.57
N LEU A 10 37.55 -23.73 11.58
CA LEU A 10 36.19 -23.47 11.10
C LEU A 10 35.14 -24.04 12.06
N MET A 11 35.35 -25.25 12.55
CA MET A 11 34.37 -25.97 13.37
C MET A 11 34.49 -25.68 14.88
N GLY A 12 35.64 -25.21 15.39
CA GLY A 12 35.83 -24.92 16.80
C GLY A 12 35.92 -23.42 17.13
N VAL A 13 36.78 -22.66 16.43
CA VAL A 13 37.08 -21.27 16.81
C VAL A 13 36.12 -20.27 16.16
N ARG A 14 35.56 -20.61 14.96
CA ARG A 14 34.67 -19.73 14.23
C ARG A 14 33.27 -20.35 13.97
N SER A 15 32.92 -21.42 14.69
CA SER A 15 31.64 -22.09 14.52
C SER A 15 30.48 -21.11 14.77
N ASP A 16 30.53 -20.33 15.85
CA ASP A 16 29.47 -19.39 16.21
C ASP A 16 29.30 -18.28 15.16
N TYR A 17 30.40 -17.77 14.62
CA TYR A 17 30.36 -16.78 13.54
C TYR A 17 29.72 -17.33 12.25
N TYR A 18 30.08 -18.56 11.86
CA TYR A 18 29.50 -19.16 10.66
C TYR A 18 28.09 -19.65 10.91
N TYR A 19 27.76 -20.06 12.14
CA TYR A 19 26.39 -20.41 12.52
C TYR A 19 25.48 -19.19 12.45
N GLN A 20 25.87 -18.05 13.04
CA GLN A 20 25.12 -16.80 12.94
C GLN A 20 24.97 -16.33 11.50
N LYS A 21 26.05 -16.42 10.69
CA LYS A 21 25.95 -16.09 9.26
C LYS A 21 25.06 -17.06 8.46
N ALA A 22 25.00 -18.30 8.85
CA ALA A 22 24.10 -19.27 8.23
C ALA A 22 22.64 -18.99 8.65
N GLU A 23 22.38 -18.64 9.89
CA GLU A 23 21.07 -18.20 10.35
C GLU A 23 20.61 -16.95 9.60
N GLU A 24 21.42 -15.89 9.52
CA GLU A 24 21.12 -14.68 8.77
C GLU A 24 20.81 -14.96 7.27
N LEU A 25 21.46 -15.95 6.66
CA LEU A 25 21.23 -16.33 5.26
C LEU A 25 19.95 -17.17 5.07
N HIS A 26 19.47 -17.81 6.13
CA HIS A 26 18.28 -18.64 6.12
C HIS A 26 17.04 -17.94 6.66
N GLU A 27 17.19 -16.78 7.29
CA GLU A 27 16.09 -15.97 7.75
C GLU A 27 15.54 -15.09 6.61
N ARG A 28 14.25 -15.22 6.36
CA ARG A 28 13.52 -14.38 5.43
C ARG A 28 12.59 -13.46 6.20
N GLU A 29 12.87 -12.17 6.12
CA GLU A 29 12.02 -11.16 6.72
C GLU A 29 10.91 -10.77 5.72
N ARG A 30 9.65 -10.87 6.14
CA ARG A 30 8.49 -10.35 5.43
C ARG A 30 7.84 -9.27 6.26
N VAL A 31 7.70 -8.07 5.67
CA VAL A 31 7.08 -6.93 6.33
C VAL A 31 5.56 -7.02 6.16
N ILE A 32 4.82 -6.95 7.27
CA ILE A 32 3.37 -6.82 7.28
C ILE A 32 3.04 -5.34 7.43
N LYS A 33 2.33 -4.76 6.46
CA LYS A 33 1.92 -3.36 6.54
C LYS A 33 0.90 -3.15 7.66
N ALA A 34 1.06 -2.07 8.42
CA ALA A 34 0.07 -1.63 9.40
C ALA A 34 -1.14 -0.99 8.72
N ALA A 35 -2.31 -1.13 9.31
CA ALA A 35 -3.46 -0.32 8.93
C ALA A 35 -3.18 1.15 9.29
N ARG A 36 -3.38 2.05 8.32
CA ARG A 36 -3.18 3.48 8.50
C ARG A 36 -4.31 4.07 9.34
N GLY A 37 -4.03 5.02 10.23
CA GLY A 37 -5.04 5.72 11.04
C GLY A 37 -6.11 6.38 10.16
N GLN A 38 -7.34 6.46 10.64
CA GLN A 38 -8.44 7.13 9.95
C GLN A 38 -8.32 8.65 10.07
N ILE A 39 -8.82 9.37 9.06
CA ILE A 39 -9.04 10.82 9.17
C ILE A 39 -10.53 11.04 9.35
N LEU A 40 -10.90 11.72 10.44
CA LEU A 40 -12.27 11.95 10.86
C LEU A 40 -12.60 13.46 10.80
N ASP A 41 -13.85 13.79 10.44
CA ASP A 41 -14.34 15.17 10.52
C ASP A 41 -14.63 15.61 11.97
N ALA A 42 -15.09 16.83 12.15
CA ALA A 42 -15.46 17.39 13.45
C ALA A 42 -16.52 16.57 14.19
N LYS A 43 -17.40 15.86 13.47
CA LYS A 43 -18.48 15.03 14.01
C LYS A 43 -18.10 13.56 14.13
N GLY A 44 -16.87 13.17 13.77
CA GLY A 44 -16.38 11.78 13.81
C GLY A 44 -16.75 10.96 12.57
N ARG A 45 -17.18 11.58 11.46
CA ARG A 45 -17.39 10.87 10.20
C ARG A 45 -16.06 10.63 9.47
N ILE A 46 -15.96 9.50 8.84
CA ILE A 46 -14.74 9.04 8.19
C ILE A 46 -14.53 9.78 6.86
N LEU A 47 -13.44 10.54 6.76
CA LEU A 47 -12.99 11.21 5.55
C LEU A 47 -11.97 10.38 4.75
N ALA A 48 -11.15 9.62 5.46
CA ALA A 48 -10.21 8.68 4.87
C ALA A 48 -10.12 7.42 5.73
N ASP A 49 -10.20 6.25 5.09
CA ASP A 49 -10.16 4.93 5.71
C ASP A 49 -9.24 3.98 4.94
N ASN A 50 -9.17 2.74 5.36
CA ASN A 50 -8.44 1.68 4.70
C ASN A 50 -9.41 0.62 4.17
N LYS A 51 -9.29 0.24 2.91
CA LYS A 51 -9.94 -0.95 2.36
C LYS A 51 -8.93 -2.10 2.39
N THR A 52 -9.30 -3.22 3.01
CA THR A 52 -8.47 -4.44 2.96
C THR A 52 -8.43 -4.96 1.54
N VAL A 53 -7.23 -5.15 1.03
CA VAL A 53 -6.94 -5.70 -0.28
C VAL A 53 -5.90 -6.81 -0.13
N CYS A 54 -5.65 -7.57 -1.20
CA CYS A 54 -4.64 -8.60 -1.21
C CYS A 54 -3.57 -8.29 -2.26
N THR A 55 -2.34 -8.67 -1.95
CA THR A 55 -1.23 -8.72 -2.90
C THR A 55 -0.93 -10.18 -3.21
N ILE A 56 -0.99 -10.52 -4.49
CA ILE A 56 -0.70 -11.87 -4.97
C ILE A 56 0.74 -11.93 -5.45
N SER A 57 1.51 -12.83 -4.86
CA SER A 57 2.92 -13.05 -5.19
C SER A 57 3.19 -14.53 -5.45
N VAL A 58 4.22 -14.84 -6.22
CA VAL A 58 4.66 -16.21 -6.49
C VAL A 58 6.12 -16.39 -6.11
N ILE A 59 6.43 -17.59 -5.63
CA ILE A 59 7.78 -18.04 -5.29
C ILE A 59 8.13 -19.15 -6.27
N HIS A 60 8.96 -18.87 -7.27
CA HIS A 60 9.27 -19.78 -8.34
C HIS A 60 9.76 -21.17 -7.86
N SER A 61 10.62 -21.20 -6.84
CA SER A 61 11.18 -22.43 -6.29
C SER A 61 10.17 -23.37 -5.61
N GLN A 62 8.99 -22.85 -5.23
CA GLN A 62 7.94 -23.60 -4.54
C GLN A 62 6.82 -24.06 -5.49
N ILE A 63 6.79 -23.60 -6.75
CA ILE A 63 5.75 -23.96 -7.71
C ILE A 63 6.00 -25.38 -8.22
N LYS A 64 5.06 -26.31 -7.97
CA LYS A 64 5.10 -27.67 -8.49
C LYS A 64 4.46 -27.80 -9.88
N ASP A 65 3.36 -27.09 -10.11
CA ASP A 65 2.63 -27.10 -11.37
C ASP A 65 2.45 -25.67 -11.92
N PRO A 66 3.40 -25.18 -12.74
CA PRO A 66 3.35 -23.85 -13.30
C PRO A 66 2.12 -23.61 -14.20
N GLN A 67 1.66 -24.62 -14.93
CA GLN A 67 0.55 -24.47 -15.85
C GLN A 67 -0.77 -24.18 -15.11
N LYS A 68 -1.03 -24.95 -14.05
CA LYS A 68 -2.19 -24.75 -13.19
C LYS A 68 -2.18 -23.37 -12.53
N VAL A 69 -1.00 -22.94 -12.04
CA VAL A 69 -0.83 -21.61 -11.42
C VAL A 69 -1.13 -20.50 -12.43
N ILE A 70 -0.60 -20.60 -13.66
CA ILE A 70 -0.82 -19.61 -14.73
C ILE A 70 -2.31 -19.54 -15.10
N GLU A 71 -2.96 -20.70 -15.29
CA GLU A 71 -4.37 -20.75 -15.66
C GLU A 71 -5.28 -20.12 -14.60
N VAL A 72 -5.11 -20.51 -13.34
CA VAL A 72 -5.92 -19.98 -12.23
C VAL A 72 -5.68 -18.50 -12.04
N LEU A 73 -4.42 -18.05 -11.98
CA LEU A 73 -4.12 -16.64 -11.76
C LEU A 73 -4.56 -15.75 -12.92
N SER A 74 -4.45 -16.22 -14.18
CA SER A 74 -4.95 -15.46 -15.35
C SER A 74 -6.44 -15.28 -15.28
N LYS A 75 -7.18 -16.35 -14.94
CA LYS A 75 -8.64 -16.34 -14.86
C LYS A 75 -9.15 -15.47 -13.71
N GLU A 76 -8.68 -15.70 -12.50
CA GLU A 76 -9.21 -15.04 -11.31
C GLU A 76 -8.77 -13.55 -11.20
N LEU A 77 -7.61 -13.21 -11.76
CA LEU A 77 -7.09 -11.84 -11.73
C LEU A 77 -7.41 -11.05 -12.99
N GLU A 78 -8.02 -11.68 -14.00
CA GLU A 78 -8.30 -11.07 -15.31
C GLU A 78 -7.05 -10.43 -15.94
N ILE A 79 -5.94 -11.17 -15.92
CA ILE A 79 -4.66 -10.75 -16.50
C ILE A 79 -4.34 -11.65 -17.68
N ASP A 80 -3.73 -11.05 -18.72
CA ASP A 80 -3.24 -11.79 -19.87
C ASP A 80 -2.29 -12.93 -19.46
N THR A 81 -2.53 -14.12 -20.04
CA THR A 81 -1.82 -15.36 -19.72
C THR A 81 -0.33 -15.26 -19.96
N ASP A 82 0.11 -14.54 -21.01
CA ASP A 82 1.53 -14.38 -21.33
C ASP A 82 2.24 -13.49 -20.29
N THR A 83 1.53 -12.51 -19.75
CA THR A 83 2.05 -11.65 -18.67
C THR A 83 2.22 -12.43 -17.37
N VAL A 84 1.24 -13.27 -17.00
CA VAL A 84 1.32 -14.13 -15.81
C VAL A 84 2.43 -15.16 -16.00
N ARG A 85 2.52 -15.79 -17.18
CA ARG A 85 3.59 -16.78 -17.51
C ARG A 85 4.97 -16.19 -17.32
N LYS A 86 5.26 -15.02 -17.88
CA LYS A 86 6.56 -14.34 -17.75
C LYS A 86 6.96 -14.11 -16.29
N LYS A 87 5.98 -13.81 -15.42
CA LYS A 87 6.23 -13.59 -13.99
C LYS A 87 6.40 -14.91 -13.22
N VAL A 88 5.61 -15.93 -13.54
CA VAL A 88 5.68 -17.25 -12.90
C VAL A 88 6.98 -17.98 -13.26
N GLU A 89 7.42 -17.88 -14.52
CA GLU A 89 8.65 -18.53 -15.01
C GLU A 89 9.92 -17.77 -14.62
N LYS A 90 9.80 -16.52 -14.15
CA LYS A 90 10.94 -15.73 -13.71
C LYS A 90 11.57 -16.32 -12.46
N ILE A 91 12.84 -16.68 -12.56
CA ILE A 91 13.62 -17.20 -11.43
C ILE A 91 13.91 -16.06 -10.45
N SER A 92 13.02 -15.87 -9.47
CA SER A 92 13.18 -14.91 -8.40
C SER A 92 12.72 -15.51 -7.07
N SER A 93 13.21 -14.94 -5.97
CA SER A 93 12.82 -15.38 -4.63
C SER A 93 11.35 -15.08 -4.34
N ILE A 94 10.82 -13.99 -4.87
CA ILE A 94 9.39 -13.63 -4.85
C ILE A 94 9.12 -12.66 -6.00
N GLU A 95 8.03 -12.91 -6.74
CA GLU A 95 7.58 -12.02 -7.81
C GLU A 95 6.13 -11.62 -7.58
N ARG A 96 5.84 -10.32 -7.60
CA ARG A 96 4.47 -9.81 -7.45
C ARG A 96 3.70 -9.92 -8.76
N ILE A 97 2.59 -10.64 -8.73
CA ILE A 97 1.69 -10.79 -9.89
C ILE A 97 0.76 -9.58 -10.00
N LYS A 98 0.00 -9.30 -8.92
CA LYS A 98 -0.94 -8.17 -8.85
C LYS A 98 -1.06 -7.66 -7.42
N THR A 99 -1.13 -6.35 -7.28
CA THR A 99 -1.42 -5.65 -6.01
C THR A 99 -2.85 -5.11 -6.03
N ASN A 100 -3.36 -4.71 -4.87
CA ASN A 100 -4.70 -4.12 -4.72
C ASN A 100 -5.83 -5.02 -5.25
N VAL A 101 -5.70 -6.33 -5.11
CA VAL A 101 -6.74 -7.32 -5.43
C VAL A 101 -7.81 -7.28 -4.33
N GLU A 102 -9.08 -7.38 -4.69
CA GLU A 102 -10.15 -7.44 -3.69
C GLU A 102 -10.00 -8.68 -2.80
N LYS A 103 -10.34 -8.53 -1.51
CA LYS A 103 -10.22 -9.62 -0.54
C LYS A 103 -10.98 -10.87 -0.96
N SER A 104 -12.18 -10.71 -1.55
CA SER A 104 -13.00 -11.82 -2.08
C SER A 104 -12.24 -12.66 -3.10
N VAL A 105 -11.55 -12.03 -4.05
CA VAL A 105 -10.74 -12.71 -5.07
C VAL A 105 -9.49 -13.34 -4.44
N GLY A 106 -8.87 -12.63 -3.48
CA GLY A 106 -7.75 -13.18 -2.71
C GLY A 106 -8.10 -14.45 -1.95
N ASP A 107 -9.28 -14.48 -1.31
CA ASP A 107 -9.76 -15.65 -0.58
C ASP A 107 -10.09 -16.83 -1.50
N VAL A 108 -10.62 -16.57 -2.70
CA VAL A 108 -10.83 -17.59 -3.75
C VAL A 108 -9.48 -18.19 -4.17
N ILE A 109 -8.47 -17.36 -4.45
CA ILE A 109 -7.14 -17.84 -4.84
C ILE A 109 -6.49 -18.65 -3.71
N ARG A 110 -6.64 -18.22 -2.45
CA ARG A 110 -6.17 -18.97 -1.28
C ARG A 110 -6.83 -20.34 -1.17
N GLY A 111 -8.14 -20.43 -1.49
CA GLY A 111 -8.89 -21.68 -1.50
C GLY A 111 -8.45 -22.71 -2.55
N TYR A 112 -7.71 -22.31 -3.59
CA TYR A 112 -7.10 -23.26 -4.55
C TYR A 112 -5.86 -23.97 -4.01
N GLU A 113 -5.31 -23.53 -2.86
CA GLU A 113 -4.11 -24.12 -2.20
C GLU A 113 -2.96 -24.37 -3.19
N LEU A 114 -2.63 -23.38 -4.02
CA LEU A 114 -1.61 -23.49 -5.05
C LEU A 114 -0.20 -23.41 -4.43
N ASP A 115 0.62 -24.42 -4.65
CA ASP A 115 2.02 -24.42 -4.22
C ASP A 115 2.77 -23.20 -4.82
N GLY A 116 3.48 -22.48 -3.96
CA GLY A 116 4.29 -21.33 -4.35
C GLY A 116 3.50 -20.03 -4.64
N VAL A 117 2.18 -20.02 -4.45
CA VAL A 117 1.36 -18.80 -4.51
C VAL A 117 1.13 -18.27 -3.10
N LYS A 118 1.49 -17.03 -2.87
CA LYS A 118 1.27 -16.34 -1.59
C LYS A 118 0.23 -15.23 -1.79
N VAL A 119 -0.73 -15.19 -0.86
CA VAL A 119 -1.80 -14.18 -0.81
C VAL A 119 -1.64 -13.41 0.48
N ASP A 120 -0.98 -12.25 0.38
CA ASP A 120 -0.71 -11.37 1.53
C ASP A 120 -1.80 -10.32 1.66
N GLU A 121 -2.32 -10.12 2.87
CA GLU A 121 -3.24 -9.02 3.14
C GLU A 121 -2.48 -7.69 3.11
N ASP A 122 -3.09 -6.69 2.49
CA ASP A 122 -2.56 -5.34 2.34
C ASP A 122 -3.69 -4.33 2.55
N TYR A 123 -3.36 -3.07 2.67
CA TYR A 123 -4.32 -1.99 2.86
C TYR A 123 -4.19 -0.96 1.74
N LYS A 124 -5.34 -0.61 1.13
CA LYS A 124 -5.45 0.49 0.18
C LYS A 124 -6.21 1.64 0.83
N ARG A 125 -5.67 2.84 0.76
CA ARG A 125 -6.36 4.04 1.24
C ARG A 125 -7.64 4.29 0.45
N TYR A 126 -8.73 4.58 1.16
CA TYR A 126 -10.06 4.78 0.61
C TYR A 126 -10.66 6.09 1.13
N TYR A 127 -11.24 6.86 0.23
CA TYR A 127 -11.84 8.17 0.52
C TYR A 127 -13.34 8.13 0.20
N PRO A 128 -14.23 7.95 1.20
CA PRO A 128 -15.66 7.76 0.97
C PRO A 128 -16.35 8.88 0.18
N TYR A 129 -15.83 10.09 0.27
CA TYR A 129 -16.40 11.27 -0.38
C TYR A 129 -15.72 11.67 -1.70
N GLY A 130 -14.91 10.79 -2.29
CA GLY A 130 -14.27 11.01 -3.59
C GLY A 130 -13.37 12.24 -3.62
N SER A 131 -13.74 13.28 -4.34
CA SER A 131 -12.95 14.51 -4.50
C SER A 131 -13.12 15.53 -3.37
N LEU A 132 -14.03 15.30 -2.40
CA LEU A 132 -14.32 16.27 -1.35
C LEU A 132 -13.07 16.59 -0.53
N ALA A 133 -12.71 17.88 -0.44
CA ALA A 133 -11.54 18.39 0.27
C ALA A 133 -10.22 17.71 -0.16
N SER A 134 -10.09 17.27 -1.42
CA SER A 134 -8.95 16.51 -1.94
C SER A 134 -7.60 17.22 -1.72
N LYS A 135 -7.58 18.55 -1.88
CA LYS A 135 -6.36 19.36 -1.69
C LYS A 135 -5.98 19.54 -0.22
N VAL A 136 -6.92 19.34 0.71
CA VAL A 136 -6.66 19.39 2.15
C VAL A 136 -6.23 18.02 2.64
N LEU A 137 -7.03 16.98 2.37
CA LEU A 137 -6.76 15.62 2.80
C LEU A 137 -5.47 15.10 2.15
N GLY A 138 -5.33 15.33 0.86
CA GLY A 138 -4.26 14.75 0.07
C GLY A 138 -4.49 13.27 -0.23
N PHE A 139 -3.43 12.58 -0.61
CA PHE A 139 -3.50 11.16 -0.91
C PHE A 139 -2.20 10.42 -0.55
N THR A 140 -2.29 9.09 -0.54
CA THR A 140 -1.16 8.19 -0.30
C THR A 140 -0.66 7.58 -1.60
N GLY A 141 0.61 7.23 -1.66
CA GLY A 141 1.21 6.45 -2.74
C GLY A 141 0.83 4.96 -2.74
N GLY A 142 1.41 4.21 -3.67
CA GLY A 142 1.25 2.75 -3.76
C GLY A 142 1.72 2.00 -2.52
N ASP A 143 2.71 2.54 -1.83
CA ASP A 143 3.26 1.97 -0.59
C ASP A 143 2.55 2.46 0.68
N ASN A 144 1.35 3.06 0.53
CA ASN A 144 0.55 3.64 1.61
C ASN A 144 1.24 4.81 2.36
N GLN A 145 2.26 5.42 1.76
CA GLN A 145 2.92 6.62 2.27
C GLN A 145 2.19 7.88 1.82
N GLY A 146 2.00 8.86 2.72
CA GLY A 146 1.42 10.16 2.39
C GLY A 146 2.27 10.93 1.38
N ILE A 147 1.65 11.49 0.33
CA ILE A 147 2.35 12.27 -0.71
C ILE A 147 2.08 13.75 -0.59
N ILE A 148 0.85 14.14 -0.37
CA ILE A 148 0.43 15.55 -0.19
C ILE A 148 -0.61 15.71 0.91
N GLY A 149 -0.89 16.95 1.30
CA GLY A 149 -1.96 17.32 2.23
C GLY A 149 -1.71 16.85 3.67
N LEU A 150 -2.81 16.57 4.38
CA LEU A 150 -2.78 16.06 5.75
C LEU A 150 -2.14 14.66 5.83
N GLU A 151 -2.28 13.86 4.80
CA GLU A 151 -1.68 12.53 4.74
C GLU A 151 -0.15 12.56 4.89
N VAL A 152 0.53 13.52 4.25
CA VAL A 152 1.98 13.67 4.42
C VAL A 152 2.34 14.42 5.70
N LYS A 153 1.55 15.44 6.07
CA LYS A 153 1.83 16.27 7.25
C LYS A 153 1.79 15.47 8.54
N TYR A 154 0.87 14.52 8.62
CA TYR A 154 0.67 13.66 9.81
C TYR A 154 1.08 12.20 9.54
N GLU A 155 2.04 11.99 8.63
CA GLU A 155 2.55 10.66 8.26
C GLU A 155 2.96 9.84 9.48
N GLU A 156 3.75 10.41 10.40
CA GLU A 156 4.27 9.73 11.58
C GLU A 156 3.17 9.19 12.50
N ILE A 157 2.05 9.90 12.58
CA ILE A 157 0.89 9.53 13.41
C ILE A 157 0.02 8.49 12.69
N LEU A 158 -0.24 8.75 11.40
CA LEU A 158 -1.17 7.95 10.61
C LEU A 158 -0.58 6.61 10.17
N LYS A 159 0.73 6.50 9.91
CA LYS A 159 1.36 5.33 9.28
C LYS A 159 1.30 4.06 10.14
N GLY A 160 1.36 4.20 11.48
CA GLY A 160 1.53 3.08 12.39
C GLY A 160 2.91 2.43 12.30
N GLN A 161 3.04 1.25 12.89
CA GLN A 161 4.28 0.48 12.89
C GLN A 161 4.07 -0.83 12.14
N ALA A 162 4.88 -1.06 11.13
CA ALA A 162 4.84 -2.29 10.36
C ALA A 162 5.24 -3.49 11.23
N GLY A 163 4.53 -4.60 11.07
CA GLY A 163 4.91 -5.87 11.65
C GLY A 163 5.91 -6.61 10.77
N LYS A 164 6.47 -7.69 11.32
CA LYS A 164 7.47 -8.53 10.66
C LYS A 164 7.14 -10.00 10.85
N ILE A 165 7.33 -10.79 9.81
CA ILE A 165 7.34 -12.24 9.88
C ILE A 165 8.75 -12.69 9.53
N LEU A 166 9.40 -13.39 10.45
CA LEU A 166 10.67 -14.06 10.21
C LEU A 166 10.39 -15.53 9.94
N THR A 167 10.65 -15.98 8.74
CA THR A 167 10.56 -17.39 8.34
C THR A 167 11.95 -17.93 8.05
N THR A 168 12.23 -19.14 8.53
CA THR A 168 13.49 -19.82 8.20
C THR A 168 13.33 -20.56 6.89
N THR A 169 14.27 -20.36 5.97
CA THR A 169 14.30 -21.02 4.68
C THR A 169 15.49 -21.98 4.57
N ASP A 170 15.34 -23.06 3.78
CA ASP A 170 16.47 -23.91 3.42
C ASP A 170 17.41 -23.23 2.40
N ALA A 171 18.53 -23.88 2.09
CA ALA A 171 19.50 -23.38 1.10
C ALA A 171 18.91 -23.21 -0.33
N ARG A 172 17.71 -23.70 -0.59
CA ARG A 172 16.98 -23.56 -1.85
C ARG A 172 15.89 -22.47 -1.77
N GLY A 173 15.75 -21.80 -0.60
CA GLY A 173 14.74 -20.76 -0.38
C GLY A 173 13.33 -21.30 -0.11
N VAL A 174 13.20 -22.59 0.26
CA VAL A 174 11.93 -23.20 0.66
C VAL A 174 11.74 -22.99 2.16
N GLU A 175 10.56 -22.50 2.57
CA GLU A 175 10.20 -22.29 3.97
C GLU A 175 10.20 -23.62 4.73
N ILE A 176 10.82 -23.67 5.91
CA ILE A 176 10.89 -24.86 6.77
C ILE A 176 9.82 -24.71 7.86
N ASP A 177 8.71 -25.44 7.71
CA ASP A 177 7.56 -25.36 8.62
C ASP A 177 7.84 -25.83 10.08
N GLN A 178 9.02 -26.39 10.37
CA GLN A 178 9.34 -27.00 11.67
C GLN A 178 10.05 -26.08 12.65
N ILE A 179 10.55 -24.91 12.20
CA ILE A 179 11.25 -23.95 13.06
C ILE A 179 10.35 -22.73 13.13
N GLY A 180 9.67 -22.57 14.24
CA GLY A 180 8.57 -21.66 14.49
C GLY A 180 8.70 -20.27 13.79
N GLU A 181 7.62 -19.84 13.19
CA GLU A 181 7.45 -18.49 12.67
C GLU A 181 7.53 -17.49 13.83
N SER A 182 8.52 -16.60 13.82
CA SER A 182 8.52 -15.43 14.72
C SER A 182 7.72 -14.33 14.05
N ARG A 183 6.60 -13.94 14.67
CA ARG A 183 5.70 -12.93 14.15
C ARG A 183 5.60 -11.76 15.11
N GLU A 184 5.93 -10.57 14.63
CA GLU A 184 5.64 -9.30 15.27
C GLU A 184 4.41 -8.70 14.59
N ASP A 185 3.30 -8.57 15.31
CA ASP A 185 2.07 -8.02 14.73
C ASP A 185 2.22 -6.52 14.47
N PRO A 186 1.65 -6.00 13.36
CA PRO A 186 1.68 -4.59 13.06
C PRO A 186 0.81 -3.79 14.03
N VAL A 187 1.27 -2.60 14.40
CA VAL A 187 0.52 -1.65 15.23
C VAL A 187 -0.14 -0.62 14.30
N ALA A 188 -1.49 -0.56 14.31
CA ALA A 188 -2.22 0.39 13.50
C ALA A 188 -1.85 1.85 13.85
N GLY A 189 -1.93 2.74 12.87
CA GLY A 189 -1.75 4.17 13.08
C GLY A 189 -2.87 4.79 13.90
N GLU A 190 -2.58 5.94 14.51
CA GLU A 190 -3.55 6.68 15.30
C GLU A 190 -4.52 7.47 14.39
N ASN A 191 -5.75 7.66 14.85
CA ASN A 191 -6.77 8.38 14.11
C ASN A 191 -6.56 9.90 14.26
N LEU A 192 -6.72 10.63 13.17
CA LEU A 192 -6.65 12.08 13.13
C LEU A 192 -8.06 12.68 13.04
N LYS A 193 -8.48 13.42 14.05
CA LYS A 193 -9.72 14.19 14.02
C LYS A 193 -9.42 15.63 13.64
N ILE A 194 -10.11 16.15 12.62
CA ILE A 194 -9.94 17.52 12.11
C ILE A 194 -11.19 18.36 12.32
N SER A 195 -11.06 19.67 12.20
CA SER A 195 -12.15 20.64 12.42
C SER A 195 -13.11 20.78 11.23
N LEU A 196 -12.77 20.23 10.05
CA LEU A 196 -13.68 20.26 8.90
C LEU A 196 -15.00 19.57 9.20
N ASP A 197 -16.11 20.16 8.74
CA ASP A 197 -17.45 19.58 8.78
C ASP A 197 -17.86 19.16 7.37
N VAL A 198 -18.09 17.87 7.16
CA VAL A 198 -18.43 17.30 5.84
C VAL A 198 -19.68 17.95 5.24
N ASP A 199 -20.73 18.23 6.05
CA ASP A 199 -21.96 18.80 5.52
C ASP A 199 -21.71 20.23 5.00
N LEU A 200 -21.02 21.04 5.82
CA LEU A 200 -20.67 22.42 5.43
C LEU A 200 -19.72 22.42 4.22
N GLN A 201 -18.77 21.50 4.18
CA GLN A 201 -17.84 21.34 3.07
C GLN A 201 -18.58 21.00 1.76
N GLN A 202 -19.56 20.09 1.79
CA GLN A 202 -20.37 19.73 0.62
C GLN A 202 -21.23 20.89 0.13
N TYR A 203 -21.90 21.62 1.03
CA TYR A 203 -22.67 22.82 0.67
C TYR A 203 -21.79 23.89 0.03
N ALA A 204 -20.65 24.15 0.61
CA ALA A 204 -19.70 25.12 0.08
C ALA A 204 -19.13 24.70 -1.27
N GLN A 205 -18.84 23.42 -1.47
CA GLN A 205 -18.36 22.89 -2.75
C GLN A 205 -19.42 23.04 -3.85
N GLN A 206 -20.68 22.72 -3.56
CA GLN A 206 -21.79 22.93 -4.51
C GLN A 206 -21.97 24.40 -4.87
N ALA A 207 -21.91 25.29 -3.88
CA ALA A 207 -21.97 26.71 -4.13
C ALA A 207 -20.79 27.23 -4.97
N ALA A 208 -19.59 26.73 -4.68
CA ALA A 208 -18.39 27.08 -5.44
C ALA A 208 -18.46 26.60 -6.90
N LEU A 209 -18.94 25.36 -7.13
CA LEU A 209 -19.16 24.82 -8.48
C LEU A 209 -20.12 25.69 -9.27
N LYS A 210 -21.27 26.06 -8.68
CA LYS A 210 -22.25 26.93 -9.31
C LYS A 210 -21.66 28.30 -9.70
N VAL A 211 -20.89 28.90 -8.80
CA VAL A 211 -20.21 30.19 -9.10
C VAL A 211 -19.18 30.01 -10.21
N MET A 212 -18.42 28.90 -10.18
CA MET A 212 -17.41 28.62 -11.20
C MET A 212 -18.04 28.49 -12.61
N GLU A 213 -19.17 27.80 -12.71
CA GLU A 213 -19.93 27.67 -13.96
C GLU A 213 -20.57 29.00 -14.42
N GLU A 214 -21.30 29.68 -13.52
CA GLU A 214 -22.01 30.93 -13.86
C GLU A 214 -21.08 32.08 -14.25
N LYS A 215 -19.92 32.15 -13.61
CA LYS A 215 -18.93 33.23 -13.83
C LYS A 215 -17.79 32.81 -14.76
N GLN A 216 -17.79 31.59 -15.25
CA GLN A 216 -16.69 31.02 -16.06
C GLN A 216 -15.33 31.25 -15.38
N ALA A 217 -15.30 31.04 -14.06
CA ALA A 217 -14.09 31.28 -13.27
C ALA A 217 -13.13 30.08 -13.38
N ALA A 218 -11.85 30.36 -13.59
CA ALA A 218 -10.83 29.31 -13.65
C ALA A 218 -10.60 28.63 -12.29
N ARG A 219 -10.81 29.36 -11.19
CA ARG A 219 -10.62 28.87 -9.81
C ARG A 219 -11.60 29.54 -8.87
N VAL A 220 -12.10 28.78 -7.89
CA VAL A 220 -12.94 29.31 -6.80
C VAL A 220 -12.44 28.69 -5.48
N SER A 221 -12.24 29.55 -4.48
CA SER A 221 -11.86 29.09 -3.13
C SER A 221 -12.83 29.64 -2.11
N ILE A 222 -13.26 28.79 -1.17
CA ILE A 222 -14.11 29.16 -0.04
C ILE A 222 -13.45 28.69 1.24
N LEU A 223 -13.23 29.62 2.17
CA LEU A 223 -12.72 29.31 3.51
C LEU A 223 -13.74 29.83 4.55
N LEU A 224 -14.21 28.91 5.41
CA LEU A 224 -15.04 29.25 6.55
C LEU A 224 -14.29 28.92 7.84
N MET A 225 -14.05 29.92 8.64
CA MET A 225 -13.25 29.83 9.87
C MET A 225 -13.98 30.45 11.04
N ASN A 226 -13.86 29.87 12.22
CA ASN A 226 -14.27 30.50 13.47
C ASN A 226 -13.20 31.53 13.92
N PRO A 227 -13.51 32.82 13.96
CA PRO A 227 -12.50 33.83 14.30
C PRO A 227 -12.08 33.81 15.77
N GLN A 228 -12.84 33.14 16.65
CA GLN A 228 -12.55 33.11 18.08
C GLN A 228 -11.46 32.11 18.44
N ASN A 229 -11.44 30.97 17.75
CA ASN A 229 -10.51 29.85 18.05
C ASN A 229 -9.63 29.43 16.88
N GLY A 230 -9.87 29.98 15.66
CA GLY A 230 -9.11 29.65 14.47
C GLY A 230 -9.47 28.33 13.79
N GLU A 231 -10.50 27.63 14.26
CA GLU A 231 -10.94 26.36 13.63
C GLU A 231 -11.49 26.60 12.23
N ILE A 232 -11.03 25.81 11.28
CA ILE A 232 -11.48 25.84 9.89
C ILE A 232 -12.57 24.78 9.71
N TYR A 233 -13.79 25.20 9.42
CA TYR A 233 -14.92 24.31 9.17
C TYR A 233 -15.07 23.94 7.71
N VAL A 234 -14.65 24.80 6.79
CA VAL A 234 -14.70 24.61 5.34
C VAL A 234 -13.42 25.11 4.69
N CYS A 235 -12.89 24.31 3.78
CA CYS A 235 -11.77 24.68 2.92
C CYS A 235 -11.97 24.06 1.53
N VAL A 236 -12.65 24.79 0.64
CA VAL A 236 -12.91 24.39 -0.75
C VAL A 236 -11.94 25.10 -1.67
N ASN A 237 -11.34 24.38 -2.61
CA ASN A 237 -10.43 24.91 -3.62
C ASN A 237 -10.67 24.22 -4.97
N LEU A 238 -11.60 24.75 -5.76
CA LEU A 238 -11.91 24.23 -7.09
C LEU A 238 -10.90 24.69 -8.16
N PRO A 239 -10.64 23.87 -9.17
CA PRO A 239 -11.07 22.46 -9.33
C PRO A 239 -10.39 21.53 -8.35
N GLU A 240 -11.12 20.53 -7.84
CA GLU A 240 -10.57 19.45 -7.03
C GLU A 240 -10.19 18.27 -7.92
N PHE A 241 -9.36 17.35 -7.42
CA PHE A 241 -8.98 16.11 -8.12
C PHE A 241 -9.65 14.90 -7.47
N ASP A 242 -9.84 13.82 -8.25
CA ASP A 242 -10.34 12.55 -7.71
C ASP A 242 -9.22 11.83 -6.93
N MET A 243 -9.45 11.60 -5.64
CA MET A 243 -8.50 10.90 -4.79
C MET A 243 -8.37 9.40 -5.10
N HIS A 244 -9.29 8.81 -5.86
CA HIS A 244 -9.21 7.43 -6.31
C HIS A 244 -8.37 7.28 -7.59
N ASP A 245 -8.38 8.32 -8.46
CA ASP A 245 -7.66 8.34 -9.73
C ASP A 245 -6.75 9.56 -9.85
N ARG A 246 -5.78 9.62 -8.98
CA ARG A 246 -4.94 10.78 -8.63
C ARG A 246 -3.89 11.14 -9.68
N PHE A 247 -3.68 10.28 -10.68
CA PHE A 247 -2.69 10.51 -11.74
C PHE A 247 -3.33 10.94 -13.06
N ILE A 248 -4.66 11.06 -13.12
CA ILE A 248 -5.32 11.71 -14.24
C ILE A 248 -5.26 13.21 -14.02
N LEU A 249 -4.46 13.89 -14.84
CA LEU A 249 -4.51 15.35 -14.94
C LEU A 249 -5.92 15.77 -15.36
N ASN A 250 -6.44 16.81 -14.72
CA ASN A 250 -7.67 17.44 -15.18
C ASN A 250 -7.46 17.84 -16.65
N THR A 251 -8.22 17.25 -17.55
CA THR A 251 -8.09 17.42 -19.01
C THR A 251 -8.23 18.88 -19.48
N ASP A 252 -8.67 19.77 -18.61
CA ASP A 252 -8.86 21.21 -18.87
C ASP A 252 -7.59 22.03 -18.59
N VAL A 253 -6.51 21.42 -18.15
CA VAL A 253 -5.21 22.11 -17.99
C VAL A 253 -4.50 22.03 -19.33
N ASP A 254 -4.34 23.18 -19.99
CA ASP A 254 -3.51 23.28 -21.19
C ASP A 254 -2.04 22.96 -20.85
N THR A 255 -1.64 21.76 -21.17
CA THR A 255 -0.27 21.25 -20.97
C THR A 255 0.61 21.43 -22.20
N SER A 256 0.12 22.13 -23.24
CA SER A 256 0.84 22.29 -24.52
C SER A 256 2.17 23.03 -24.40
N GLY A 257 2.36 23.80 -23.34
CA GLY A 257 3.59 24.53 -23.04
C GLY A 257 4.55 23.85 -22.06
N LEU A 258 4.21 22.69 -21.51
CA LEU A 258 5.03 21.99 -20.52
C LEU A 258 6.00 21.01 -21.21
N ASN A 259 7.23 20.95 -20.69
CA ASN A 259 8.22 19.94 -21.11
C ASN A 259 7.79 18.53 -20.65
N GLU A 260 8.35 17.47 -21.26
CA GLU A 260 8.02 16.06 -20.90
C GLU A 260 8.32 15.69 -19.43
N GLN A 261 9.15 16.48 -18.74
CA GLN A 261 9.43 16.33 -17.29
C GLN A 261 8.47 17.10 -16.39
N GLU A 262 7.67 18.01 -16.97
CA GLU A 262 6.69 18.84 -16.27
C GLU A 262 5.26 18.36 -16.50
N LYS A 263 5.05 17.41 -17.41
CA LYS A 263 3.82 16.68 -17.68
C LYS A 263 3.68 15.49 -16.74
#